data_ae0572b34e2151ab237d4cb25416c015
#
_entry.id   ae0572b34e2151ab237d4cb25416c015
#
_cell.length_a   1.000
_cell.length_b   1.000
_cell.length_c   1.000
_cell.angle_alpha   90.00
_cell.angle_beta   90.00
_cell.angle_gamma   90.00
#
_symmetry.space_group_name_H-M   'P 1'
#
loop_
_entity.id
_entity.type
_entity.pdbx_description
1 polymer ?
#
loop_
_entity_poly.entity_id
_entity_poly.type
_entity_poly.pdbx_seq_one_letter_code
_entity_poly.pdbx_strand_id
1 'polypeptide(L)'
;MNKKQLITKISSTLGQSKADAERTFDSITTIILDALKNDETVKIAGFGTYKVAKRKARVGRNPRTGESIQISASQKVKFLPAKSLKEMFNK
;
A
#
# COMPACT_ATOMS: atom_id res chain seq x y z
N MET A 1 -3.22 -8.58 -13.54
CA MET A 1 -4.58 -8.02 -13.39
C MET A 1 -4.46 -6.52 -13.13
N ASN A 2 -5.14 -5.72 -13.92
CA ASN A 2 -5.17 -4.27 -13.72
C ASN A 2 -6.46 -3.85 -13.01
N LYS A 3 -6.61 -2.53 -12.75
CA LYS A 3 -7.80 -1.98 -12.08
C LYS A 3 -9.09 -2.36 -12.82
N LYS A 4 -9.08 -2.23 -14.13
CA LYS A 4 -10.25 -2.50 -14.98
C LYS A 4 -10.69 -3.95 -14.87
N GLN A 5 -9.76 -4.88 -14.93
CA GLN A 5 -10.04 -6.31 -14.78
C GLN A 5 -10.52 -6.64 -13.37
N LEU A 6 -9.96 -5.99 -12.36
CA LEU A 6 -10.36 -6.17 -10.98
C LEU A 6 -11.81 -5.69 -10.77
N ILE A 7 -12.18 -4.54 -11.33
CA ILE A 7 -13.55 -4.01 -11.27
C ILE A 7 -14.54 -4.96 -11.95
N THR A 8 -14.17 -5.52 -13.10
CA THR A 8 -15.00 -6.51 -13.79
C THR A 8 -15.22 -7.74 -12.91
N LYS A 9 -14.19 -8.20 -12.22
CA LYS A 9 -14.27 -9.34 -11.30
C LYS A 9 -15.17 -9.04 -10.10
N ILE A 10 -15.06 -7.85 -9.53
CA ILE A 10 -15.91 -7.41 -8.42
C ILE A 10 -17.37 -7.36 -8.87
N SER A 11 -17.62 -6.79 -10.04
CA SER A 11 -18.95 -6.70 -10.64
C SER A 11 -19.62 -8.06 -10.73
N SER A 12 -18.92 -9.05 -11.27
CA SER A 12 -19.52 -10.40 -11.40
C SER A 12 -19.62 -11.12 -10.07
N THR A 13 -18.67 -10.94 -9.15
CA THR A 13 -18.67 -11.60 -7.84
C THR A 13 -19.81 -11.10 -6.96
N LEU A 14 -20.04 -9.78 -6.96
CA LEU A 14 -21.04 -9.15 -6.09
C LEU A 14 -22.39 -8.93 -6.77
N GLY A 15 -22.52 -9.26 -8.05
CA GLY A 15 -23.74 -9.01 -8.80
C GLY A 15 -24.04 -7.52 -8.97
N GLN A 16 -23.03 -6.68 -9.02
CA GLN A 16 -23.15 -5.23 -9.21
C GLN A 16 -22.89 -4.83 -10.66
N SER A 17 -23.40 -3.66 -11.06
CA SER A 17 -22.98 -3.06 -12.32
C SER A 17 -21.51 -2.69 -12.24
N LYS A 18 -20.84 -2.51 -13.40
CA LYS A 18 -19.45 -2.05 -13.43
C LYS A 18 -19.30 -0.68 -12.77
N ALA A 19 -20.26 0.22 -12.94
CA ALA A 19 -20.23 1.54 -12.31
C ALA A 19 -20.29 1.43 -10.78
N ASP A 20 -21.16 0.55 -10.25
CA ASP A 20 -21.25 0.34 -8.80
C ASP A 20 -20.01 -0.34 -8.26
N ALA A 21 -19.46 -1.32 -8.99
CA ALA A 21 -18.22 -2.00 -8.60
C ALA A 21 -17.05 -1.02 -8.55
N GLU A 22 -16.96 -0.08 -9.50
CA GLU A 22 -15.94 0.95 -9.51
C GLU A 22 -16.07 1.87 -8.30
N ARG A 23 -17.28 2.29 -7.97
CA ARG A 23 -17.53 3.12 -6.78
C ARG A 23 -17.13 2.40 -5.50
N THR A 24 -17.46 1.13 -5.39
CA THR A 24 -17.09 0.30 -4.24
C THR A 24 -15.56 0.23 -4.10
N PHE A 25 -14.89 -0.07 -5.20
CA PHE A 25 -13.43 -0.16 -5.22
C PHE A 25 -12.77 1.18 -4.88
N ASP A 26 -13.22 2.25 -5.50
CA ASP A 26 -12.67 3.58 -5.27
C ASP A 26 -12.91 4.05 -3.83
N SER A 27 -14.05 3.71 -3.24
CA SER A 27 -14.33 4.01 -1.84
C SER A 27 -13.37 3.29 -0.91
N ILE A 28 -13.12 2.01 -1.15
CA ILE A 28 -12.19 1.21 -0.33
C ILE A 28 -10.77 1.78 -0.43
N THR A 29 -10.30 2.04 -1.65
CA THR A 29 -8.94 2.55 -1.85
C THR A 29 -8.78 3.95 -1.26
N THR A 30 -9.79 4.80 -1.37
CA THR A 30 -9.78 6.14 -0.80
C THR A 30 -9.72 6.09 0.73
N ILE A 31 -10.47 5.20 1.37
CA ILE A 31 -10.47 5.03 2.83
C ILE A 31 -9.07 4.59 3.28
N ILE A 32 -8.47 3.63 2.60
CA ILE A 32 -7.12 3.16 2.92
C ILE A 32 -6.11 4.29 2.74
N LEU A 33 -6.20 5.03 1.65
CA LEU A 33 -5.30 6.15 1.35
C LEU A 33 -5.39 7.24 2.41
N ASP A 34 -6.62 7.63 2.81
CA ASP A 34 -6.83 8.66 3.81
C ASP A 34 -6.27 8.23 5.18
N ALA A 35 -6.44 6.97 5.56
CA ALA A 35 -5.87 6.43 6.79
C ALA A 35 -4.34 6.54 6.74
N LEU A 36 -3.71 6.18 5.63
CA LEU A 36 -2.26 6.26 5.48
C LEU A 36 -1.76 7.71 5.49
N LYS A 37 -2.51 8.65 4.93
CA LYS A 37 -2.18 10.08 5.00
C LYS A 37 -2.18 10.60 6.43
N ASN A 38 -3.00 10.04 7.31
CA ASN A 38 -3.09 10.38 8.72
C ASN A 38 -2.18 9.53 9.59
N ASP A 39 -1.22 8.84 9.01
CA ASP A 39 -0.26 7.96 9.69
C ASP A 39 -0.91 6.77 10.42
N GLU A 40 -2.10 6.40 10.03
CA GLU A 40 -2.76 5.22 10.57
C GLU A 40 -2.27 3.96 9.86
N THR A 41 -2.14 2.89 10.63
CA THR A 41 -1.83 1.57 10.07
C THR A 41 -3.14 0.89 9.68
N VAL A 42 -3.21 0.37 8.46
CA VAL A 42 -4.39 -0.35 7.98
C VAL A 42 -4.09 -1.85 8.00
N LYS A 43 -4.66 -2.55 8.96
CA LYS A 43 -4.50 -4.00 9.10
C LYS A 43 -5.72 -4.73 8.58
N ILE A 44 -5.50 -5.59 7.57
CA ILE A 44 -6.56 -6.41 6.99
C ILE A 44 -6.26 -7.87 7.36
N ALA A 45 -7.08 -8.43 8.23
CA ALA A 45 -6.90 -9.80 8.72
C ALA A 45 -6.91 -10.79 7.55
N GLY A 46 -5.94 -11.69 7.52
CA GLY A 46 -5.82 -12.70 6.46
C GLY A 46 -5.20 -12.20 5.16
N PHE A 47 -4.96 -10.90 5.04
CA PHE A 47 -4.36 -10.32 3.84
C PHE A 47 -3.02 -9.67 4.12
N GLY A 48 -3.01 -8.63 4.94
CA GLY A 48 -1.76 -7.94 5.25
C GLY A 48 -1.99 -6.60 5.93
N THR A 49 -0.92 -5.87 6.10
CA THR A 49 -0.92 -4.58 6.78
C THR A 49 -0.26 -3.54 5.89
N TYR A 50 -0.95 -2.42 5.69
CA TYR A 50 -0.40 -1.25 5.02
C TYR A 50 0.02 -0.25 6.08
N LYS A 51 1.24 0.26 5.97
CA LYS A 51 1.73 1.30 6.86
C LYS A 51 2.66 2.27 6.12
N VAL A 52 2.83 3.45 6.69
CA VAL A 52 3.77 4.44 6.17
C VAL A 52 5.06 4.35 6.98
N ALA A 53 6.16 4.12 6.30
CA ALA A 53 7.48 4.18 6.90
C ALA A 53 8.07 5.56 6.62
N LYS A 54 8.48 6.25 7.67
CA LYS A 54 9.08 7.58 7.57
C LYS A 54 10.58 7.49 7.84
N ARG A 55 11.35 8.20 7.04
CA ARG A 55 12.78 8.38 7.27
C ARG A 55 13.04 9.85 7.52
N LYS A 56 13.75 10.15 8.61
CA LYS A 56 14.15 11.51 8.92
C LYS A 56 15.22 11.99 7.93
N ALA A 57 15.26 13.28 7.67
CA ALA A 57 16.37 13.88 6.95
C ALA A 57 17.67 13.58 7.69
N ARG A 58 18.70 13.26 6.95
CA ARG A 58 20.02 12.94 7.52
C ARG A 58 21.12 13.43 6.59
N VAL A 59 22.33 13.55 7.14
CA VAL A 59 23.52 13.83 6.36
C VAL A 59 24.24 12.51 6.11
N GLY A 60 24.40 12.17 4.83
CA GLY A 60 25.20 11.03 4.40
C GLY A 60 26.52 11.48 3.86
N ARG A 61 27.37 10.55 3.49
CA ARG A 61 28.66 10.83 2.88
C ARG A 61 28.80 10.07 1.57
N ASN A 62 29.23 10.79 0.53
CA ASN A 62 29.53 10.15 -0.75
C ASN A 62 30.79 9.29 -0.59
N PRO A 63 30.70 7.95 -0.76
CA PRO A 63 31.87 7.08 -0.60
C PRO A 63 32.98 7.32 -1.63
N ARG A 64 32.65 8.01 -2.72
CA ARG A 64 33.61 8.30 -3.79
C ARG A 64 34.46 9.53 -3.51
N THR A 65 33.81 10.59 -3.02
CA THR A 65 34.47 11.91 -2.86
C THR A 65 34.61 12.30 -1.40
N GLY A 66 33.94 11.64 -0.49
CA GLY A 66 33.89 12.01 0.92
C GLY A 66 33.07 13.24 1.21
N GLU A 67 32.39 13.80 0.21
CA GLU A 67 31.53 14.98 0.39
C GLU A 67 30.25 14.63 1.16
N SER A 68 29.79 15.58 1.99
CA SER A 68 28.52 15.45 2.68
C SER A 68 27.37 15.59 1.71
N ILE A 69 26.42 14.63 1.77
CA ILE A 69 25.22 14.66 0.98
C ILE A 69 24.05 14.81 1.95
N GLN A 70 23.17 15.77 1.69
CA GLN A 70 21.96 15.96 2.47
C GLN A 70 20.86 15.05 1.91
N ILE A 71 20.42 14.08 2.73
CA ILE A 71 19.36 13.15 2.36
C ILE A 71 18.07 13.69 2.97
N SER A 72 17.12 14.06 2.10
CA SER A 72 15.82 14.58 2.51
C SER A 72 15.00 13.54 3.24
N ALA A 73 14.10 14.02 4.13
CA ALA A 73 13.10 13.17 4.74
C ALA A 73 12.23 12.53 3.65
N SER A 74 11.89 11.27 3.83
CA SER A 74 11.06 10.54 2.87
C SER A 74 10.03 9.69 3.57
N GLN A 75 8.94 9.39 2.85
CA GLN A 75 7.89 8.50 3.31
C GLN A 75 7.67 7.42 2.27
N LYS A 76 7.46 6.19 2.73
CA LYS A 76 7.15 5.06 1.86
C LYS A 76 5.97 4.29 2.41
N VAL A 77 5.07 3.90 1.53
CA VAL A 77 4.01 2.96 1.88
C VAL A 77 4.60 1.56 1.82
N LYS A 78 4.48 0.81 2.92
CA LYS A 78 4.90 -0.58 3.00
C LYS A 78 3.71 -1.49 3.15
N PHE A 79 3.76 -2.62 2.46
CA PHE A 79 2.80 -3.69 2.60
C PHE A 79 3.48 -4.90 3.25
N LEU A 80 2.95 -5.33 4.40
CA LEU A 80 3.44 -6.50 5.11
C LEU A 80 2.42 -7.62 4.98
N PRO A 81 2.72 -8.71 4.24
CA PRO A 81 1.77 -9.80 4.11
C PRO A 81 1.41 -10.40 5.47
N ALA A 82 0.14 -10.80 5.64
CA ALA A 82 -0.27 -11.51 6.84
C ALA A 82 0.38 -12.90 6.88
N LYS A 83 0.52 -13.45 8.09
CA LYS A 83 1.12 -14.77 8.28
C LYS A 83 0.40 -15.83 7.44
N SER A 84 -0.92 -15.83 7.45
CA SER A 84 -1.72 -16.77 6.67
C SER A 84 -1.47 -16.63 5.16
N LEU A 85 -1.27 -15.40 4.69
CA LEU A 85 -0.96 -15.16 3.28
C LEU A 85 0.42 -15.71 2.91
N LYS A 86 1.41 -15.52 3.77
CA LYS A 86 2.75 -16.10 3.56
C LYS A 86 2.70 -17.62 3.53
N GLU A 87 1.94 -18.23 4.44
CA GLU A 87 1.82 -19.68 4.53
C GLU A 87 1.16 -20.29 3.28
N MET A 88 0.25 -19.57 2.62
CA MET A 88 -0.36 -20.03 1.37
C MET A 88 0.66 -20.26 0.26
N PHE A 89 1.74 -19.49 0.24
CA PHE A 89 2.73 -19.53 -0.84
C PHE A 89 4.04 -20.20 -0.45
N ASN A 90 4.26 -20.48 0.83
CA ASN A 90 5.50 -21.05 1.35
C ASN A 90 5.23 -22.37 2.10
N LYS A 91 4.54 -23.27 1.46
CA LYS A 91 4.31 -24.60 2.02
C LYS A 91 5.54 -25.49 1.90
#